data_262e065f646b3000e4d6b67e93336baa
#
_entry.id   262e065f646b3000e4d6b67e93336baa
#
_cell.length_a   1.000
_cell.length_b   1.000
_cell.length_c   1.000
_cell.angle_alpha   90.00
_cell.angle_beta   90.00
_cell.angle_gamma   90.00
#
_symmetry.space_group_name_H-M   'P 1'
#
loop_
_entity.id
_entity.type
_entity.pdbx_description
1 polymer ?
#
loop_
_entity_poly.entity_id
_entity_poly.type
_entity_poly.pdbx_seq_one_letter_code
_entity_poly.pdbx_strand_id
1 'polypeptide(L)'
;MIEFKEYNEIIQQWLQGVLDSYRKDAELTLKYCNKLIEYGMHNNDVKILGYAYYYLSGTYYCLNDGDKFFDTTYKALEYLELSKQWEYIARCYNVIGIIAVNRGNLPVAYDYFLNGLVYCNKYNLAMDEAIININCGCLNIQAGRYAEALIYLEKSLSFWRNQKDQPMYNSTIMCIYENVITCYVMQGKYDGVEEIFDRIMNEHWDKGDHLDKIGVLISKALFYHKSGQCKKCDECIARIDGEVSENIAFMDMVDDYFLYAKMLLECDKESEFWHILDTLDPMIRNFNITNMQLKAISLKIQFYKKHNKNAEYLQAAGLYYEISVKMEKESKEMMNNVLNLRNRLERANRERKAVEMENLILAEKSETDSLTGLANRGKLNIYADRIFNRAYEQKQRFAIEILDVDYFKEYNDNYGHQAGDQCLISVAECISDITEKYGGFCARYGGDEFVIIYENVSMENVELYAKELKEKVMNLNIPHKYSKVLPIVTISQGVCCDVPEKNNKVWDFLHIADEMLYRMKKRSRNGYCVGNLSEVSVEAK
;
A
#
# COMPACT_ATOMS: atom_id res chain seq x y z
N MET A 1 0.89 13.91 -0.77
CA MET A 1 0.90 14.50 -2.13
C MET A 1 2.09 13.95 -2.89
N ILE A 2 1.91 13.53 -4.14
CA ILE A 2 3.04 13.15 -5.00
C ILE A 2 3.93 14.39 -5.15
N GLU A 3 5.21 14.30 -4.78
CA GLU A 3 6.16 15.37 -5.09
C GLU A 3 6.47 15.29 -6.59
N PHE A 4 5.99 16.28 -7.34
CA PHE A 4 6.15 16.37 -8.79
C PHE A 4 7.51 16.99 -9.22
N LYS A 5 8.39 17.29 -8.28
CA LYS A 5 9.67 17.97 -8.52
C LYS A 5 10.64 17.18 -9.42
N GLU A 6 10.45 15.88 -9.54
CA GLU A 6 11.25 15.00 -10.38
C GLU A 6 10.91 15.07 -11.88
N TYR A 7 9.76 15.67 -12.23
CA TYR A 7 9.31 15.79 -13.62
C TYR A 7 9.68 17.12 -14.24
N ASN A 8 9.78 17.16 -15.57
CA ASN A 8 10.01 18.40 -16.30
C ASN A 8 8.81 19.37 -16.19
N GLU A 9 9.01 20.63 -16.52
CA GLU A 9 8.02 21.70 -16.38
C GLU A 9 6.68 21.39 -17.08
N ILE A 10 6.72 20.76 -18.24
CA ILE A 10 5.51 20.42 -19.02
C ILE A 10 4.65 19.41 -18.28
N ILE A 11 5.26 18.34 -17.74
CA ILE A 11 4.56 17.33 -16.97
C ILE A 11 4.04 17.92 -15.66
N GLN A 12 4.82 18.76 -14.98
CA GLN A 12 4.38 19.47 -13.79
C GLN A 12 3.15 20.35 -14.06
N GLN A 13 3.12 21.06 -15.21
CA GLN A 13 1.94 21.84 -15.62
C GLN A 13 0.70 20.96 -15.85
N TRP A 14 0.84 19.78 -16.44
CA TRP A 14 -0.30 18.87 -16.64
C TRP A 14 -0.79 18.29 -15.30
N LEU A 15 0.10 17.91 -14.40
CA LEU A 15 -0.24 17.42 -13.07
C LEU A 15 -0.97 18.50 -12.26
N GLN A 16 -0.48 19.74 -12.29
CA GLN A 16 -1.15 20.87 -11.65
C GLN A 16 -2.50 21.16 -12.32
N GLY A 17 -2.55 21.10 -13.67
CA GLY A 17 -3.79 21.29 -14.43
C GLY A 17 -4.88 20.28 -14.05
N VAL A 18 -4.53 19.03 -13.75
CA VAL A 18 -5.48 18.04 -13.20
C VAL A 18 -6.04 18.52 -11.86
N LEU A 19 -5.19 18.95 -10.93
CA LEU A 19 -5.62 19.41 -9.60
C LEU A 19 -6.52 20.64 -9.66
N ASP A 20 -6.18 21.59 -10.52
CA ASP A 20 -6.91 22.87 -10.63
C ASP A 20 -8.29 22.70 -11.28
N SER A 21 -8.41 21.75 -12.23
CA SER A 21 -9.66 21.48 -12.95
C SER A 21 -10.53 20.41 -12.31
N TYR A 22 -9.98 19.54 -11.47
CA TYR A 22 -10.70 18.42 -10.87
C TYR A 22 -11.96 18.89 -10.11
N ARG A 23 -13.11 18.28 -10.42
CA ARG A 23 -14.46 18.63 -9.92
C ARG A 23 -14.99 20.02 -10.34
N LYS A 24 -14.23 20.82 -11.11
CA LYS A 24 -14.66 22.14 -11.60
C LYS A 24 -14.92 22.12 -13.08
N ASP A 25 -14.05 21.44 -13.85
CA ASP A 25 -14.12 21.35 -15.31
C ASP A 25 -13.74 19.93 -15.71
N ALA A 26 -14.77 19.09 -15.96
CA ALA A 26 -14.59 17.69 -16.30
C ALA A 26 -13.83 17.52 -17.63
N GLU A 27 -14.13 18.36 -18.64
CA GLU A 27 -13.53 18.26 -19.98
C GLU A 27 -12.03 18.56 -19.93
N LEU A 28 -11.66 19.60 -19.19
CA LEU A 28 -10.28 19.98 -19.00
C LEU A 28 -9.51 18.92 -18.18
N THR A 29 -10.14 18.34 -17.15
CA THR A 29 -9.54 17.26 -16.36
C THR A 29 -9.29 16.02 -17.22
N LEU A 30 -10.27 15.60 -18.04
CA LEU A 30 -10.11 14.49 -18.98
C LEU A 30 -8.94 14.75 -19.95
N LYS A 31 -8.82 15.96 -20.47
CA LYS A 31 -7.73 16.35 -21.37
C LYS A 31 -6.34 16.20 -20.73
N TYR A 32 -6.16 16.69 -19.49
CA TYR A 32 -4.88 16.56 -18.80
C TYR A 32 -4.58 15.12 -18.38
N CYS A 33 -5.57 14.38 -17.89
CA CYS A 33 -5.41 12.96 -17.56
C CYS A 33 -4.98 12.14 -18.78
N ASN A 34 -5.59 12.34 -19.94
CA ASN A 34 -5.23 11.63 -21.18
C ASN A 34 -3.80 11.92 -21.62
N LYS A 35 -3.33 13.19 -21.53
CA LYS A 35 -1.93 13.55 -21.81
C LYS A 35 -0.96 12.84 -20.86
N LEU A 36 -1.28 12.79 -19.59
CA LEU A 36 -0.47 12.09 -18.58
C LEU A 36 -0.43 10.58 -18.84
N ILE A 37 -1.56 9.98 -19.26
CA ILE A 37 -1.63 8.56 -19.61
C ILE A 37 -0.76 8.27 -20.85
N GLU A 38 -0.85 9.09 -21.89
CA GLU A 38 -0.02 8.95 -23.08
C GLU A 38 1.47 9.02 -22.75
N TYR A 39 1.87 10.01 -21.94
CA TYR A 39 3.23 10.14 -21.46
C TYR A 39 3.66 8.92 -20.63
N GLY A 40 2.83 8.50 -19.67
CA GLY A 40 3.12 7.38 -18.79
C GLY A 40 3.27 6.06 -19.54
N MET A 41 2.43 5.81 -20.55
CA MET A 41 2.53 4.64 -21.41
C MET A 41 3.81 4.65 -22.27
N HIS A 42 4.17 5.81 -22.84
CA HIS A 42 5.38 5.93 -23.67
C HIS A 42 6.67 5.73 -22.86
N ASN A 43 6.70 6.18 -21.62
CA ASN A 43 7.90 6.16 -20.75
C ASN A 43 7.88 5.02 -19.70
N ASN A 44 6.87 4.14 -19.73
CA ASN A 44 6.64 3.11 -18.70
C ASN A 44 6.60 3.68 -17.27
N ASP A 45 6.05 4.89 -17.10
CA ASP A 45 5.96 5.57 -15.82
C ASP A 45 4.68 5.17 -15.08
N VAL A 46 4.79 4.10 -14.30
CA VAL A 46 3.68 3.53 -13.52
C VAL A 46 3.14 4.51 -12.47
N LYS A 47 3.97 5.46 -11.98
CA LYS A 47 3.56 6.45 -10.98
C LYS A 47 2.61 7.49 -11.58
N ILE A 48 2.95 8.02 -12.75
CA ILE A 48 2.10 8.93 -13.52
C ILE A 48 0.80 8.22 -13.95
N LEU A 49 0.89 6.95 -14.40
CA LEU A 49 -0.29 6.19 -14.82
C LEU A 49 -1.27 6.00 -13.66
N GLY A 50 -0.79 5.60 -12.49
CA GLY A 50 -1.62 5.45 -11.28
C GLY A 50 -2.34 6.75 -10.93
N TYR A 51 -1.60 7.86 -10.89
CA TYR A 51 -2.15 9.19 -10.62
C TYR A 51 -3.21 9.59 -11.66
N ALA A 52 -2.89 9.49 -12.94
CA ALA A 52 -3.79 9.93 -14.00
C ALA A 52 -5.08 9.11 -14.05
N TYR A 53 -5.01 7.79 -13.91
CA TYR A 53 -6.19 6.93 -13.85
C TYR A 53 -7.04 7.17 -12.60
N TYR A 54 -6.43 7.50 -11.45
CA TYR A 54 -7.17 7.88 -10.24
C TYR A 54 -8.05 9.11 -10.47
N TYR A 55 -7.50 10.20 -11.01
CA TYR A 55 -8.28 11.41 -11.29
C TYR A 55 -9.26 11.23 -12.45
N LEU A 56 -8.89 10.43 -13.44
CA LEU A 56 -9.77 10.06 -14.55
C LEU A 56 -11.02 9.31 -14.05
N SER A 57 -10.84 8.35 -13.13
CA SER A 57 -11.95 7.61 -12.54
C SER A 57 -12.89 8.52 -11.77
N GLY A 58 -12.36 9.41 -10.93
CA GLY A 58 -13.16 10.40 -10.21
C GLY A 58 -13.92 11.35 -11.14
N THR A 59 -13.35 11.68 -12.30
CA THR A 59 -14.02 12.52 -13.32
C THR A 59 -15.18 11.75 -13.96
N TYR A 60 -15.01 10.48 -14.33
CA TYR A 60 -16.11 9.66 -14.85
C TYR A 60 -17.22 9.44 -13.82
N TYR A 61 -16.87 9.37 -12.53
CA TYR A 61 -17.89 9.38 -11.47
C TYR A 61 -18.74 10.66 -11.51
N CYS A 62 -18.11 11.84 -11.58
CA CYS A 62 -18.82 13.11 -11.68
C CYS A 62 -19.70 13.21 -12.96
N LEU A 63 -19.29 12.54 -14.04
CA LEU A 63 -20.05 12.46 -15.29
C LEU A 63 -21.13 11.37 -15.29
N ASN A 64 -21.28 10.64 -14.17
CA ASN A 64 -22.21 9.50 -14.01
C ASN A 64 -22.00 8.36 -15.05
N ASP A 65 -20.78 8.20 -15.56
CA ASP A 65 -20.37 7.11 -16.47
C ASP A 65 -19.82 5.94 -15.64
N GLY A 66 -20.70 5.07 -15.16
CA GLY A 66 -20.36 4.00 -14.23
C GLY A 66 -19.40 2.95 -14.82
N ASP A 67 -19.53 2.64 -16.10
CA ASP A 67 -18.68 1.61 -16.75
C ASP A 67 -17.24 2.10 -16.88
N LYS A 68 -17.05 3.33 -17.37
CA LYS A 68 -15.73 3.93 -17.45
C LYS A 68 -15.12 4.20 -16.07
N PHE A 69 -15.94 4.54 -15.08
CA PHE A 69 -15.48 4.68 -13.70
C PHE A 69 -14.83 3.39 -13.21
N PHE A 70 -15.52 2.24 -13.30
CA PHE A 70 -14.98 0.97 -12.80
C PHE A 70 -13.77 0.49 -13.59
N ASP A 71 -13.75 0.65 -14.93
CA ASP A 71 -12.59 0.27 -15.75
C ASP A 71 -11.35 1.12 -15.44
N THR A 72 -11.52 2.44 -15.32
CA THR A 72 -10.42 3.35 -14.97
C THR A 72 -9.96 3.18 -13.53
N THR A 73 -10.87 2.88 -12.59
CA THR A 73 -10.51 2.56 -11.19
C THR A 73 -9.68 1.28 -11.09
N TYR A 74 -10.03 0.25 -11.89
CA TYR A 74 -9.21 -0.96 -11.96
C TYR A 74 -7.77 -0.64 -12.41
N LYS A 75 -7.62 0.12 -13.51
CA LYS A 75 -6.29 0.54 -14.00
C LYS A 75 -5.55 1.39 -12.97
N ALA A 76 -6.26 2.30 -12.29
CA ALA A 76 -5.67 3.09 -11.21
C ALA A 76 -5.10 2.18 -10.12
N LEU A 77 -5.88 1.23 -9.59
CA LEU A 77 -5.45 0.31 -8.54
C LEU A 77 -4.23 -0.53 -8.96
N GLU A 78 -4.21 -1.02 -10.20
CA GLU A 78 -3.09 -1.79 -10.76
C GLU A 78 -1.78 -0.98 -10.75
N TYR A 79 -1.78 0.21 -11.34
CA TYR A 79 -0.59 1.07 -11.41
C TYR A 79 -0.19 1.68 -10.06
N LEU A 80 -1.16 2.02 -9.21
CA LEU A 80 -0.92 2.52 -7.87
C LEU A 80 -0.25 1.47 -6.98
N GLU A 81 -0.60 0.19 -7.13
CA GLU A 81 0.03 -0.90 -6.39
C GLU A 81 1.47 -1.13 -6.86
N LEU A 82 1.73 -1.12 -8.18
CA LEU A 82 3.06 -1.21 -8.75
C LEU A 82 3.97 -0.06 -8.31
N SER A 83 3.43 1.15 -8.23
CA SER A 83 4.16 2.36 -7.81
C SER A 83 4.16 2.59 -6.29
N LYS A 84 3.54 1.70 -5.51
CA LYS A 84 3.43 1.77 -4.04
C LYS A 84 2.77 3.06 -3.52
N GLN A 85 1.80 3.58 -4.25
CA GLN A 85 1.05 4.78 -3.89
C GLN A 85 -0.17 4.43 -3.02
N TRP A 86 0.09 3.95 -1.81
CA TRP A 86 -0.91 3.37 -0.91
C TRP A 86 -2.04 4.31 -0.51
N GLU A 87 -1.73 5.60 -0.39
CA GLU A 87 -2.69 6.66 -0.10
C GLU A 87 -3.79 6.72 -1.17
N TYR A 88 -3.42 6.71 -2.44
CA TYR A 88 -4.39 6.72 -3.54
C TYR A 88 -5.20 5.42 -3.63
N ILE A 89 -4.64 4.29 -3.24
CA ILE A 89 -5.38 3.02 -3.16
C ILE A 89 -6.47 3.10 -2.09
N ALA A 90 -6.14 3.58 -0.90
CA ALA A 90 -7.13 3.78 0.17
C ALA A 90 -8.25 4.74 -0.27
N ARG A 91 -7.91 5.81 -0.98
CA ARG A 91 -8.87 6.76 -1.57
C ARG A 91 -9.73 6.13 -2.67
N CYS A 92 -9.19 5.25 -3.52
CA CYS A 92 -9.99 4.50 -4.50
C CYS A 92 -11.05 3.67 -3.79
N TYR A 93 -10.69 2.91 -2.76
CA TYR A 93 -11.64 2.13 -1.99
C TYR A 93 -12.71 3.01 -1.32
N ASN A 94 -12.31 4.16 -0.78
CA ASN A 94 -13.25 5.13 -0.19
C ASN A 94 -14.27 5.64 -1.23
N VAL A 95 -13.82 6.01 -2.42
CA VAL A 95 -14.72 6.51 -3.48
C VAL A 95 -15.69 5.43 -3.94
N ILE A 96 -15.23 4.19 -4.14
CA ILE A 96 -16.13 3.07 -4.48
C ILE A 96 -17.19 2.86 -3.39
N GLY A 97 -16.79 2.97 -2.12
CA GLY A 97 -17.71 2.90 -0.97
C GLY A 97 -18.78 3.99 -1.02
N ILE A 98 -18.40 5.25 -1.26
CA ILE A 98 -19.35 6.38 -1.41
C ILE A 98 -20.33 6.13 -2.56
N ILE A 99 -19.84 5.64 -3.70
CA ILE A 99 -20.72 5.32 -4.84
C ILE A 99 -21.73 4.22 -4.48
N ALA A 100 -21.29 3.23 -3.73
CA ALA A 100 -22.18 2.16 -3.27
C ALA A 100 -23.27 2.68 -2.32
N VAL A 101 -22.93 3.61 -1.41
CA VAL A 101 -23.92 4.30 -0.56
C VAL A 101 -24.94 5.05 -1.41
N ASN A 102 -24.48 5.86 -2.37
CA ASN A 102 -25.35 6.66 -3.23
C ASN A 102 -26.30 5.79 -4.07
N ARG A 103 -25.89 4.58 -4.41
CA ARG A 103 -26.72 3.58 -5.11
C ARG A 103 -27.54 2.67 -4.17
N GLY A 104 -27.54 2.95 -2.86
CA GLY A 104 -28.29 2.19 -1.86
C GLY A 104 -27.72 0.81 -1.53
N ASN A 105 -26.49 0.50 -1.91
CA ASN A 105 -25.86 -0.79 -1.65
C ASN A 105 -24.92 -0.72 -0.43
N LEU A 106 -25.50 -0.60 0.76
CA LEU A 106 -24.77 -0.41 2.02
C LEU A 106 -23.80 -1.56 2.35
N PRO A 107 -24.11 -2.86 2.11
CA PRO A 107 -23.17 -3.94 2.37
C PRO A 107 -21.88 -3.83 1.53
N VAL A 108 -22.00 -3.49 0.25
CA VAL A 108 -20.85 -3.27 -0.64
C VAL A 108 -20.05 -2.06 -0.19
N ALA A 109 -20.73 -0.98 0.16
CA ALA A 109 -20.07 0.21 0.69
C ALA A 109 -19.21 -0.08 1.92
N TYR A 110 -19.77 -0.85 2.85
CA TYR A 110 -19.07 -1.23 4.08
C TYR A 110 -17.81 -2.07 3.80
N ASP A 111 -17.90 -3.06 2.91
CA ASP A 111 -16.75 -3.88 2.51
C ASP A 111 -15.62 -3.02 1.92
N TYR A 112 -15.94 -2.07 1.05
CA TYR A 112 -14.94 -1.18 0.45
C TYR A 112 -14.33 -0.21 1.46
N PHE A 113 -15.10 0.37 2.36
CA PHE A 113 -14.56 1.21 3.43
C PHE A 113 -13.62 0.42 4.34
N LEU A 114 -13.97 -0.83 4.70
CA LEU A 114 -13.09 -1.69 5.49
C LEU A 114 -11.79 -2.01 4.75
N ASN A 115 -11.83 -2.29 3.46
CA ASN A 115 -10.63 -2.49 2.66
C ASN A 115 -9.74 -1.23 2.64
N GLY A 116 -10.33 -0.04 2.50
CA GLY A 116 -9.61 1.22 2.63
C GLY A 116 -8.91 1.36 3.99
N LEU A 117 -9.62 1.05 5.09
CA LEU A 117 -9.05 1.07 6.45
C LEU A 117 -7.90 0.07 6.63
N VAL A 118 -7.96 -1.11 6.00
CA VAL A 118 -6.86 -2.08 6.02
C VAL A 118 -5.58 -1.47 5.43
N TYR A 119 -5.68 -0.75 4.29
CA TYR A 119 -4.54 -0.06 3.72
C TYR A 119 -4.06 1.10 4.61
N CYS A 120 -4.98 1.88 5.18
CA CYS A 120 -4.62 2.97 6.09
C CYS A 120 -3.84 2.46 7.30
N ASN A 121 -4.30 1.41 7.96
CA ASN A 121 -3.62 0.81 9.10
C ASN A 121 -2.25 0.21 8.72
N LYS A 122 -2.18 -0.51 7.60
CA LYS A 122 -0.94 -1.16 7.15
C LYS A 122 0.17 -0.15 6.80
N TYR A 123 -0.19 1.00 6.27
CA TYR A 123 0.76 2.00 5.75
C TYR A 123 0.75 3.32 6.54
N ASN A 124 0.10 3.36 7.72
CA ASN A 124 0.04 4.51 8.63
C ASN A 124 -0.52 5.79 7.98
N LEU A 125 -1.62 5.67 7.21
CA LEU A 125 -2.27 6.78 6.50
C LEU A 125 -3.36 7.42 7.39
N ALA A 126 -2.95 8.10 8.44
CA ALA A 126 -3.85 8.58 9.50
C ALA A 126 -4.93 9.56 9.02
N MET A 127 -4.63 10.42 8.04
CA MET A 127 -5.61 11.36 7.49
C MET A 127 -6.70 10.64 6.68
N ASP A 128 -6.31 9.72 5.79
CA ASP A 128 -7.25 8.95 4.98
C ASP A 128 -8.08 7.99 5.87
N GLU A 129 -7.48 7.42 6.92
CA GLU A 129 -8.18 6.64 7.95
C GLU A 129 -9.28 7.48 8.62
N ALA A 130 -8.98 8.71 9.03
CA ALA A 130 -9.94 9.59 9.67
C ALA A 130 -11.11 9.93 8.73
N ILE A 131 -10.84 10.18 7.43
CA ILE A 131 -11.89 10.45 6.43
C ILE A 131 -12.78 9.22 6.21
N ILE A 132 -12.18 8.03 6.07
CA ILE A 132 -12.94 6.79 5.89
C ILE A 132 -13.78 6.47 7.13
N ASN A 133 -13.27 6.77 8.33
CA ASN A 133 -14.03 6.60 9.57
C ASN A 133 -15.28 7.49 9.60
N ILE A 134 -15.26 8.73 9.07
CA ILE A 134 -16.47 9.56 8.94
C ILE A 134 -17.49 8.82 8.05
N ASN A 135 -17.08 8.34 6.89
CA ASN A 135 -17.96 7.65 5.95
C ASN A 135 -18.54 6.34 6.55
N CYS A 136 -17.74 5.59 7.33
CA CYS A 136 -18.23 4.46 8.10
C CYS A 136 -19.27 4.88 9.15
N GLY A 137 -19.06 6.00 9.81
CA GLY A 137 -20.01 6.61 10.75
C GLY A 137 -21.34 6.93 10.06
N CYS A 138 -21.32 7.69 8.96
CA CYS A 138 -22.49 8.04 8.17
C CYS A 138 -23.24 6.82 7.65
N LEU A 139 -22.53 5.81 7.16
CA LEU A 139 -23.14 4.55 6.71
C LEU A 139 -23.86 3.83 7.86
N ASN A 140 -23.27 3.77 9.05
CA ASN A 140 -23.90 3.17 10.22
C ASN A 140 -25.13 3.97 10.69
N ILE A 141 -25.12 5.32 10.57
CA ILE A 141 -26.31 6.17 10.83
C ILE A 141 -27.43 5.81 9.86
N GLN A 142 -27.16 5.70 8.56
CA GLN A 142 -28.15 5.30 7.56
C GLN A 142 -28.73 3.89 7.83
N ALA A 143 -27.91 2.99 8.38
CA ALA A 143 -28.34 1.64 8.79
C ALA A 143 -29.04 1.61 10.16
N GLY A 144 -29.21 2.74 10.86
CA GLY A 144 -29.78 2.82 12.20
C GLY A 144 -28.90 2.29 13.33
N ARG A 145 -27.61 2.07 13.07
CA ARG A 145 -26.62 1.52 14.00
C ARG A 145 -25.83 2.63 14.70
N TYR A 146 -26.53 3.44 15.48
CA TYR A 146 -25.98 4.67 16.05
C TYR A 146 -24.83 4.45 17.04
N ALA A 147 -24.84 3.34 17.80
CA ALA A 147 -23.76 3.03 18.74
C ALA A 147 -22.44 2.71 18.01
N GLU A 148 -22.52 1.96 16.94
CA GLU A 148 -21.37 1.65 16.08
C GLU A 148 -20.89 2.88 15.31
N ALA A 149 -21.82 3.75 14.86
CA ALA A 149 -21.47 5.00 14.21
C ALA A 149 -20.59 5.87 15.11
N LEU A 150 -20.94 6.00 16.39
CA LEU A 150 -20.15 6.77 17.37
C LEU A 150 -18.71 6.28 17.49
N ILE A 151 -18.46 4.97 17.43
CA ILE A 151 -17.10 4.40 17.50
C ILE A 151 -16.22 4.93 16.36
N TYR A 152 -16.75 4.96 15.14
CA TYR A 152 -16.01 5.47 13.97
C TYR A 152 -15.84 6.99 14.03
N LEU A 153 -16.89 7.72 14.39
CA LEU A 153 -16.86 9.19 14.52
C LEU A 153 -15.89 9.66 15.60
N GLU A 154 -15.82 8.98 16.74
CA GLU A 154 -14.87 9.27 17.82
C GLU A 154 -13.42 9.05 17.40
N LYS A 155 -13.13 7.98 16.64
CA LYS A 155 -11.80 7.75 16.07
C LYS A 155 -11.39 8.91 15.15
N SER A 156 -12.27 9.31 14.26
CA SER A 156 -12.03 10.45 13.37
C SER A 156 -11.83 11.75 14.15
N LEU A 157 -12.70 12.04 15.12
CA LEU A 157 -12.64 13.23 15.96
C LEU A 157 -11.31 13.31 16.74
N SER A 158 -10.82 12.18 17.25
CA SER A 158 -9.55 12.07 17.97
C SER A 158 -8.36 12.50 17.09
N PHE A 159 -8.36 12.13 15.82
CA PHE A 159 -7.36 12.58 14.85
C PHE A 159 -7.50 14.08 14.55
N TRP A 160 -8.69 14.51 14.15
CA TRP A 160 -8.92 15.87 13.66
C TRP A 160 -8.69 16.94 14.75
N ARG A 161 -8.93 16.66 16.02
CA ARG A 161 -8.64 17.61 17.13
C ARG A 161 -7.21 18.14 17.13
N ASN A 162 -6.27 17.39 16.58
CA ASN A 162 -4.86 17.75 16.49
C ASN A 162 -4.45 18.36 15.13
N GLN A 163 -5.41 18.59 14.21
CA GLN A 163 -5.14 19.04 12.84
C GLN A 163 -5.63 20.48 12.56
N LYS A 164 -5.50 21.38 13.54
CA LYS A 164 -6.04 22.75 13.49
C LYS A 164 -5.54 23.60 12.31
N ASP A 165 -4.36 23.27 11.78
CA ASP A 165 -3.73 24.00 10.67
C ASP A 165 -4.22 23.53 9.28
N GLN A 166 -5.04 22.47 9.22
CA GLN A 166 -5.58 21.98 7.96
C GLN A 166 -6.73 22.87 7.46
N PRO A 167 -6.77 23.22 6.17
CA PRO A 167 -7.81 24.09 5.61
C PRO A 167 -9.24 23.59 5.87
N MET A 168 -9.44 22.25 5.87
CA MET A 168 -10.75 21.62 6.06
C MET A 168 -11.10 21.38 7.54
N TYR A 169 -10.26 21.81 8.48
CA TYR A 169 -10.40 21.47 9.90
C TYR A 169 -11.78 21.81 10.47
N ASN A 170 -12.24 23.05 10.28
CA ASN A 170 -13.49 23.52 10.90
C ASN A 170 -14.71 22.81 10.29
N SER A 171 -14.80 22.72 8.97
CA SER A 171 -15.89 22.01 8.28
C SER A 171 -15.94 20.53 8.65
N THR A 172 -14.78 19.87 8.72
CA THR A 172 -14.71 18.44 9.10
C THR A 172 -15.14 18.23 10.56
N ILE A 173 -14.69 19.08 11.48
CA ILE A 173 -15.10 19.01 12.90
C ILE A 173 -16.59 19.24 13.07
N MET A 174 -17.17 20.21 12.38
CA MET A 174 -18.61 20.49 12.41
C MET A 174 -19.39 19.29 11.88
N CYS A 175 -19.02 18.75 10.73
CA CYS A 175 -19.64 17.54 10.15
C CYS A 175 -19.58 16.34 11.12
N ILE A 176 -18.45 16.11 11.81
CA ILE A 176 -18.34 15.02 12.79
C ILE A 176 -19.30 15.27 13.98
N TYR A 177 -19.33 16.49 14.51
CA TYR A 177 -20.22 16.82 15.64
C TYR A 177 -21.71 16.69 15.27
N GLU A 178 -22.12 17.11 14.07
CA GLU A 178 -23.47 16.90 13.55
C GLU A 178 -23.88 15.44 13.55
N ASN A 179 -23.02 14.59 13.03
CA ASN A 179 -23.25 13.14 13.00
C ASN A 179 -23.28 12.52 14.41
N VAL A 180 -22.43 12.99 15.33
CA VAL A 180 -22.45 12.59 16.74
C VAL A 180 -23.75 13.02 17.42
N ILE A 181 -24.19 14.26 17.22
CA ILE A 181 -25.49 14.78 17.72
C ILE A 181 -26.62 13.91 17.18
N THR A 182 -26.65 13.66 15.88
CA THR A 182 -27.66 12.80 15.25
C THR A 182 -27.71 11.42 15.91
N CYS A 183 -26.55 10.81 16.19
CA CYS A 183 -26.49 9.53 16.89
C CYS A 183 -27.09 9.60 18.31
N TYR A 184 -26.78 10.62 19.08
CA TYR A 184 -27.32 10.78 20.44
C TYR A 184 -28.82 11.04 20.42
N VAL A 185 -29.27 11.96 19.57
CA VAL A 185 -30.70 12.32 19.44
C VAL A 185 -31.53 11.11 19.02
N MET A 186 -31.08 10.34 18.04
CA MET A 186 -31.79 9.17 17.56
C MET A 186 -31.80 8.00 18.57
N GLN A 187 -30.89 8.00 19.55
CA GLN A 187 -30.90 7.07 20.69
C GLN A 187 -31.74 7.59 21.88
N GLY A 188 -32.29 8.79 21.79
CA GLY A 188 -33.00 9.45 22.91
C GLY A 188 -32.08 9.90 24.05
N LYS A 189 -30.79 10.09 23.76
CA LYS A 189 -29.76 10.57 24.72
C LYS A 189 -29.54 12.07 24.49
N TYR A 190 -30.11 12.90 25.33
CA TYR A 190 -30.06 14.36 25.16
C TYR A 190 -29.03 15.05 26.04
N ASP A 191 -28.54 14.35 27.08
CA ASP A 191 -27.56 14.89 28.01
C ASP A 191 -26.23 15.16 27.30
N GLY A 192 -25.65 16.34 27.49
CA GLY A 192 -24.42 16.79 26.89
C GLY A 192 -24.50 17.27 25.42
N VAL A 193 -25.67 17.14 24.77
CA VAL A 193 -25.83 17.61 23.36
C VAL A 193 -25.71 19.14 23.27
N GLU A 194 -26.29 19.89 24.22
CA GLU A 194 -26.15 21.37 24.26
C GLU A 194 -24.70 21.81 24.40
N GLU A 195 -23.86 21.09 25.17
CA GLU A 195 -22.42 21.35 25.30
C GLU A 195 -21.67 21.19 23.96
N ILE A 196 -22.10 20.25 23.13
CA ILE A 196 -21.53 20.08 21.78
C ILE A 196 -21.90 21.26 20.91
N PHE A 197 -23.17 21.75 20.95
CA PHE A 197 -23.56 22.93 20.23
C PHE A 197 -22.82 24.19 20.71
N ASP A 198 -22.64 24.35 22.00
CA ASP A 198 -21.87 25.47 22.56
C ASP A 198 -20.42 25.44 22.06
N ARG A 199 -19.82 24.29 21.98
CA ARG A 199 -18.47 24.13 21.41
C ARG A 199 -18.43 24.50 19.94
N ILE A 200 -19.37 24.02 19.12
CA ILE A 200 -19.47 24.39 17.70
C ILE A 200 -19.59 25.90 17.56
N MET A 201 -20.52 26.54 18.33
CA MET A 201 -20.78 27.96 18.25
C MET A 201 -19.57 28.80 18.66
N ASN A 202 -18.85 28.42 19.71
CA ASN A 202 -17.73 29.20 20.24
C ASN A 202 -16.41 29.00 19.47
N GLU A 203 -16.16 27.81 18.91
CA GLU A 203 -14.84 27.45 18.35
C GLU A 203 -14.83 27.41 16.81
N HIS A 204 -15.96 27.06 16.16
CA HIS A 204 -16.01 26.70 14.75
C HIS A 204 -16.99 27.51 13.90
N TRP A 205 -18.08 28.04 14.48
CA TRP A 205 -19.18 28.67 13.74
C TRP A 205 -18.74 29.75 12.76
N ASP A 206 -17.92 30.71 13.20
CA ASP A 206 -17.49 31.85 12.37
C ASP A 206 -16.52 31.44 11.24
N LYS A 207 -15.91 30.24 11.35
CA LYS A 207 -14.93 29.69 10.41
C LYS A 207 -15.54 28.65 9.46
N GLY A 208 -16.73 28.16 9.78
CA GLY A 208 -17.49 27.26 8.92
C GLY A 208 -18.11 27.99 7.74
N ASP A 209 -18.28 27.28 6.65
CA ASP A 209 -18.97 27.83 5.49
C ASP A 209 -20.49 27.83 5.67
N HIS A 210 -21.21 28.26 4.63
CA HIS A 210 -22.67 28.37 4.68
C HIS A 210 -23.35 26.99 4.87
N LEU A 211 -22.80 25.92 4.22
CA LEU A 211 -23.36 24.57 4.29
C LEU A 211 -23.12 23.95 5.67
N ASP A 212 -21.93 24.12 6.24
CA ASP A 212 -21.63 23.69 7.60
C ASP A 212 -22.66 24.27 8.60
N LYS A 213 -23.02 25.57 8.44
CA LYS A 213 -23.98 26.24 9.31
C LYS A 213 -25.38 25.68 9.16
N ILE A 214 -25.82 25.39 7.93
CA ILE A 214 -27.13 24.77 7.68
C ILE A 214 -27.19 23.38 8.31
N GLY A 215 -26.17 22.53 8.17
CA GLY A 215 -26.12 21.20 8.77
C GLY A 215 -26.27 21.26 10.31
N VAL A 216 -25.52 22.16 10.95
CA VAL A 216 -25.65 22.38 12.40
C VAL A 216 -27.07 22.85 12.79
N LEU A 217 -27.69 23.76 12.02
CA LEU A 217 -29.06 24.20 12.27
C LEU A 217 -30.07 23.06 12.12
N ILE A 218 -29.89 22.17 11.12
CA ILE A 218 -30.74 20.98 10.94
C ILE A 218 -30.60 20.05 12.15
N SER A 219 -29.37 19.74 12.57
CA SER A 219 -29.11 18.92 13.76
C SER A 219 -29.70 19.54 15.03
N LYS A 220 -29.66 20.87 15.15
CA LYS A 220 -30.22 21.61 16.27
C LYS A 220 -31.76 21.58 16.26
N ALA A 221 -32.38 21.73 15.10
CA ALA A 221 -33.83 21.59 14.94
C ALA A 221 -34.29 20.18 15.32
N LEU A 222 -33.57 19.14 14.84
CA LEU A 222 -33.85 17.74 15.16
C LEU A 222 -33.75 17.45 16.67
N PHE A 223 -32.72 17.98 17.33
CA PHE A 223 -32.55 17.86 18.79
C PHE A 223 -33.70 18.49 19.54
N TYR A 224 -34.07 19.75 19.20
CA TYR A 224 -35.17 20.44 19.88
C TYR A 224 -36.53 19.79 19.61
N HIS A 225 -36.77 19.28 18.40
CA HIS A 225 -37.96 18.49 18.10
C HIS A 225 -38.07 17.25 18.99
N LYS A 226 -37.03 16.40 19.00
CA LYS A 226 -37.02 15.14 19.74
C LYS A 226 -36.99 15.31 21.26
N SER A 227 -36.45 16.42 21.77
CA SER A 227 -36.44 16.78 23.19
C SER A 227 -37.71 17.55 23.64
N GLY A 228 -38.66 17.79 22.73
CA GLY A 228 -39.94 18.49 23.03
C GLY A 228 -39.85 20.00 23.21
N GLN A 229 -38.76 20.63 22.78
CA GLN A 229 -38.54 22.08 22.87
C GLN A 229 -39.08 22.82 21.63
N CYS A 230 -40.41 22.76 21.40
CA CYS A 230 -41.04 23.22 20.16
C CYS A 230 -40.68 24.64 19.74
N LYS A 231 -40.63 25.61 20.67
CA LYS A 231 -40.31 27.02 20.33
C LYS A 231 -38.91 27.17 19.73
N LYS A 232 -37.91 26.52 20.33
CA LYS A 232 -36.54 26.56 19.82
C LYS A 232 -36.43 25.81 18.47
N CYS A 233 -37.21 24.74 18.29
CA CYS A 233 -37.30 24.05 17.00
C CYS A 233 -37.84 24.99 15.91
N ASP A 234 -38.95 25.71 16.17
CA ASP A 234 -39.54 26.67 15.23
C ASP A 234 -38.56 27.81 14.86
N GLU A 235 -37.78 28.31 15.83
CA GLU A 235 -36.72 29.30 15.58
C GLU A 235 -35.62 28.76 14.64
N CYS A 236 -35.21 27.51 14.79
CA CYS A 236 -34.25 26.88 13.90
C CYS A 236 -34.83 26.68 12.48
N ILE A 237 -36.09 26.22 12.38
CA ILE A 237 -36.80 26.04 11.10
C ILE A 237 -36.86 27.36 10.33
N ALA A 238 -37.27 28.44 10.97
CA ALA A 238 -37.36 29.76 10.35
C ALA A 238 -36.02 30.30 9.83
N ARG A 239 -34.92 29.98 10.52
CA ARG A 239 -33.55 30.31 10.04
C ARG A 239 -33.15 29.48 8.83
N ILE A 240 -33.37 28.15 8.86
CA ILE A 240 -33.04 27.26 7.75
C ILE A 240 -33.82 27.69 6.50
N ASP A 241 -35.14 27.93 6.61
CA ASP A 241 -35.99 28.31 5.49
C ASP A 241 -35.55 29.62 4.81
N GLY A 242 -35.02 30.58 5.59
CA GLY A 242 -34.46 31.83 5.07
C GLY A 242 -33.07 31.70 4.41
N GLU A 243 -32.36 30.62 4.66
CA GLU A 243 -30.99 30.40 4.18
C GLU A 243 -30.88 29.34 3.05
N VAL A 244 -31.91 28.50 2.86
CA VAL A 244 -31.95 27.52 1.78
C VAL A 244 -32.10 28.24 0.43
N SER A 245 -31.10 28.09 -0.44
CA SER A 245 -31.07 28.69 -1.77
C SER A 245 -30.86 27.61 -2.86
N GLU A 246 -31.19 27.98 -4.12
CA GLU A 246 -31.05 27.09 -5.28
C GLU A 246 -29.59 26.63 -5.59
N ASN A 247 -28.57 27.24 -4.96
CA ASN A 247 -27.14 26.95 -5.15
C ASN A 247 -26.56 26.12 -4.01
N ILE A 248 -27.11 24.95 -3.78
CA ILE A 248 -26.66 24.05 -2.71
C ILE A 248 -25.61 23.06 -3.26
N ALA A 249 -24.53 22.79 -2.52
CA ALA A 249 -23.67 21.62 -2.77
C ALA A 249 -24.44 20.34 -2.39
N PHE A 250 -25.34 19.95 -3.27
CA PHE A 250 -26.37 18.94 -3.07
C PHE A 250 -25.84 17.61 -2.54
N MET A 251 -24.71 17.15 -3.12
CA MET A 251 -24.18 15.81 -2.81
C MET A 251 -23.68 15.68 -1.36
N ASP A 252 -23.24 16.79 -0.77
CA ASP A 252 -22.66 16.77 0.57
C ASP A 252 -23.72 16.89 1.67
N MET A 253 -24.92 17.46 1.36
CA MET A 253 -25.98 17.76 2.31
C MET A 253 -27.29 17.00 2.11
N VAL A 254 -27.38 16.16 1.08
CA VAL A 254 -28.66 15.53 0.68
C VAL A 254 -29.30 14.68 1.77
N ASP A 255 -28.49 13.96 2.55
CA ASP A 255 -29.02 13.12 3.63
C ASP A 255 -29.54 13.95 4.80
N ASP A 256 -28.91 15.10 5.10
CA ASP A 256 -29.36 16.04 6.12
C ASP A 256 -30.68 16.69 5.72
N TYR A 257 -30.83 17.08 4.46
CA TYR A 257 -32.12 17.59 3.96
C TYR A 257 -33.23 16.55 3.98
N PHE A 258 -32.95 15.26 3.68
CA PHE A 258 -33.97 14.21 3.83
C PHE A 258 -34.36 13.98 5.29
N LEU A 259 -33.39 14.05 6.21
CA LEU A 259 -33.64 13.95 7.65
C LEU A 259 -34.47 15.14 8.12
N TYR A 260 -34.15 16.35 7.65
CA TYR A 260 -34.88 17.59 7.93
C TYR A 260 -36.33 17.52 7.39
N ALA A 261 -36.50 17.13 6.12
CA ALA A 261 -37.85 16.99 5.53
C ALA A 261 -38.70 15.96 6.30
N LYS A 262 -38.10 14.87 6.76
CA LYS A 262 -38.81 13.90 7.63
C LYS A 262 -39.21 14.52 8.96
N MET A 263 -38.37 15.31 9.60
CA MET A 263 -38.67 16.02 10.83
C MET A 263 -39.81 17.03 10.60
N LEU A 264 -39.77 17.83 9.52
CA LEU A 264 -40.83 18.77 9.16
C LEU A 264 -42.20 18.07 9.00
N LEU A 265 -42.20 16.88 8.39
CA LEU A 265 -43.39 16.05 8.29
C LEU A 265 -43.91 15.62 9.67
N GLU A 266 -43.02 15.25 10.60
CA GLU A 266 -43.38 14.90 11.98
C GLU A 266 -43.95 16.12 12.74
N CYS A 267 -43.45 17.34 12.47
CA CYS A 267 -43.87 18.61 13.09
C CYS A 267 -45.11 19.26 12.44
N ASP A 268 -45.73 18.66 11.43
CA ASP A 268 -46.84 19.22 10.64
C ASP A 268 -46.50 20.57 9.95
N LYS A 269 -45.24 20.78 9.55
CA LYS A 269 -44.76 21.96 8.84
C LYS A 269 -44.86 21.73 7.31
N GLU A 270 -46.11 21.82 6.80
CA GLU A 270 -46.43 21.49 5.41
C GLU A 270 -45.72 22.39 4.39
N SER A 271 -45.69 23.70 4.64
CA SER A 271 -45.10 24.71 3.74
C SER A 271 -43.60 24.47 3.57
N GLU A 272 -42.88 24.34 4.68
CA GLU A 272 -41.43 24.14 4.74
C GLU A 272 -41.03 22.75 4.19
N PHE A 273 -41.87 21.73 4.45
CA PHE A 273 -41.70 20.40 3.90
C PHE A 273 -41.68 20.40 2.36
N TRP A 274 -42.68 21.06 1.74
CA TRP A 274 -42.74 21.18 0.29
C TRP A 274 -41.65 22.08 -0.26
N HIS A 275 -41.33 23.16 0.39
CA HIS A 275 -40.23 24.05 -0.02
C HIS A 275 -38.90 23.28 -0.15
N ILE A 276 -38.53 22.46 0.84
CA ILE A 276 -37.33 21.64 0.79
C ILE A 276 -37.41 20.60 -0.33
N LEU A 277 -38.51 19.85 -0.48
CA LEU A 277 -38.65 18.85 -1.52
C LEU A 277 -38.61 19.45 -2.93
N ASP A 278 -39.21 20.61 -3.12
CA ASP A 278 -39.23 21.32 -4.41
C ASP A 278 -37.84 21.88 -4.76
N THR A 279 -37.06 22.30 -3.76
CA THR A 279 -35.65 22.68 -3.94
C THR A 279 -34.76 21.48 -4.31
N LEU A 280 -35.00 20.32 -3.71
CA LEU A 280 -34.23 19.10 -4.01
C LEU A 280 -34.59 18.46 -5.35
N ASP A 281 -35.84 18.57 -5.81
CA ASP A 281 -36.35 17.82 -6.98
C ASP A 281 -35.54 18.07 -8.29
N PRO A 282 -35.17 19.33 -8.67
CA PRO A 282 -34.33 19.59 -9.84
C PRO A 282 -32.94 18.94 -9.72
N MET A 283 -32.36 18.96 -8.52
CA MET A 283 -31.04 18.40 -8.27
C MET A 283 -31.07 16.86 -8.35
N ILE A 284 -32.07 16.22 -7.71
CA ILE A 284 -32.30 14.78 -7.77
C ILE A 284 -32.46 14.30 -9.23
N ARG A 285 -33.17 15.08 -10.07
CA ARG A 285 -33.33 14.77 -11.48
C ARG A 285 -32.02 14.94 -12.27
N ASN A 286 -31.29 16.03 -12.03
CA ASN A 286 -30.04 16.31 -12.72
C ASN A 286 -28.95 15.26 -12.44
N PHE A 287 -28.81 14.85 -11.17
CA PHE A 287 -27.87 13.80 -10.78
C PHE A 287 -28.36 12.39 -11.12
N ASN A 288 -29.67 12.22 -11.40
CA ASN A 288 -30.31 10.95 -11.76
C ASN A 288 -29.94 9.76 -10.84
N ILE A 289 -29.81 10.02 -9.53
CA ILE A 289 -29.50 9.00 -8.52
C ILE A 289 -30.81 8.37 -8.03
N THR A 290 -31.06 7.14 -8.44
CA THR A 290 -32.31 6.41 -8.20
C THR A 290 -32.63 6.24 -6.73
N ASN A 291 -31.62 6.03 -5.86
CA ASN A 291 -31.81 5.95 -4.40
C ASN A 291 -32.36 7.26 -3.80
N MET A 292 -31.90 8.42 -4.29
CA MET A 292 -32.40 9.73 -3.83
C MET A 292 -33.84 9.98 -4.31
N GLN A 293 -34.16 9.54 -5.54
CA GLN A 293 -35.55 9.59 -6.05
C GLN A 293 -36.48 8.76 -5.17
N LEU A 294 -36.06 7.56 -4.74
CA LEU A 294 -36.84 6.72 -3.82
C LEU A 294 -37.05 7.37 -2.45
N LYS A 295 -35.99 7.97 -1.88
CA LYS A 295 -36.07 8.69 -0.59
C LYS A 295 -37.10 9.84 -0.69
N ALA A 296 -37.02 10.68 -1.73
CA ALA A 296 -37.93 11.78 -1.95
C ALA A 296 -39.41 11.32 -2.10
N ILE A 297 -39.63 10.31 -2.94
CA ILE A 297 -40.98 9.76 -3.14
C ILE A 297 -41.53 9.07 -1.89
N SER A 298 -40.70 8.42 -1.12
CA SER A 298 -41.09 7.79 0.15
C SER A 298 -41.62 8.86 1.14
N LEU A 299 -40.98 10.04 1.20
CA LEU A 299 -41.46 11.16 2.01
C LEU A 299 -42.82 11.72 1.50
N LYS A 300 -42.97 11.87 0.16
CA LYS A 300 -44.24 12.28 -0.45
C LYS A 300 -45.36 11.29 -0.13
N ILE A 301 -45.09 9.98 -0.20
CA ILE A 301 -46.05 8.92 0.18
C ILE A 301 -46.46 9.05 1.66
N GLN A 302 -45.50 9.24 2.57
CA GLN A 302 -45.78 9.40 4.00
C GLN A 302 -46.64 10.63 4.24
N PHE A 303 -46.35 11.77 3.58
CA PHE A 303 -47.15 13.00 3.64
C PHE A 303 -48.59 12.75 3.15
N TYR A 304 -48.79 12.18 1.95
CA TYR A 304 -50.13 11.96 1.39
C TYR A 304 -50.95 11.00 2.24
N LYS A 305 -50.29 9.95 2.81
CA LYS A 305 -50.93 9.02 3.73
C LYS A 305 -51.38 9.74 5.03
N LYS A 306 -50.52 10.57 5.62
CA LYS A 306 -50.82 11.30 6.85
C LYS A 306 -52.01 12.28 6.66
N HIS A 307 -52.11 12.91 5.49
CA HIS A 307 -53.14 13.89 5.17
C HIS A 307 -54.35 13.32 4.41
N ASN A 308 -54.50 11.97 4.32
CA ASN A 308 -55.59 11.29 3.63
C ASN A 308 -55.78 11.68 2.14
N LYS A 309 -54.70 12.08 1.45
CA LYS A 309 -54.70 12.45 0.02
C LYS A 309 -54.57 11.15 -0.81
N ASN A 310 -55.67 10.37 -0.94
CA ASN A 310 -55.62 9.02 -1.49
C ASN A 310 -55.22 8.94 -2.98
N ALA A 311 -55.64 9.90 -3.79
CA ALA A 311 -55.31 9.90 -5.24
C ALA A 311 -53.80 10.12 -5.46
N GLU A 312 -53.21 11.12 -4.79
CA GLU A 312 -51.78 11.45 -4.83
C GLU A 312 -50.94 10.35 -4.20
N TYR A 313 -51.45 9.72 -3.12
CA TYR A 313 -50.81 8.52 -2.52
C TYR A 313 -50.69 7.38 -3.50
N LEU A 314 -51.75 7.02 -4.25
CA LEU A 314 -51.72 5.94 -5.22
C LEU A 314 -50.80 6.26 -6.39
N GLN A 315 -50.78 7.48 -6.87
CA GLN A 315 -49.90 7.94 -7.93
C GLN A 315 -48.42 7.87 -7.48
N ALA A 316 -48.10 8.36 -6.29
CA ALA A 316 -46.76 8.33 -5.73
C ALA A 316 -46.29 6.87 -5.46
N ALA A 317 -47.21 5.99 -5.00
CA ALA A 317 -46.92 4.56 -4.79
C ALA A 317 -46.61 3.83 -6.11
N GLY A 318 -47.33 4.18 -7.20
CA GLY A 318 -47.02 3.66 -8.54
C GLY A 318 -45.63 4.06 -9.00
N LEU A 319 -45.30 5.34 -8.88
CA LEU A 319 -43.98 5.87 -9.24
C LEU A 319 -42.86 5.27 -8.35
N TYR A 320 -43.14 5.07 -7.05
CA TYR A 320 -42.19 4.39 -6.15
C TYR A 320 -41.87 2.97 -6.63
N TYR A 321 -42.88 2.22 -7.07
CA TYR A 321 -42.68 0.88 -7.62
C TYR A 321 -41.79 0.90 -8.88
N GLU A 322 -42.08 1.78 -9.83
CA GLU A 322 -41.28 1.92 -11.06
C GLU A 322 -39.81 2.25 -10.76
N ILE A 323 -39.57 3.20 -9.86
CA ILE A 323 -38.22 3.59 -9.46
C ILE A 323 -37.52 2.48 -8.65
N SER A 324 -38.27 1.70 -7.85
CA SER A 324 -37.73 0.56 -7.12
C SER A 324 -37.23 -0.53 -8.05
N VAL A 325 -37.95 -0.83 -9.13
CA VAL A 325 -37.53 -1.79 -10.17
C VAL A 325 -36.26 -1.31 -10.87
N LYS A 326 -36.18 0.00 -11.18
CA LYS A 326 -34.96 0.61 -11.73
C LYS A 326 -33.79 0.49 -10.78
N MET A 327 -33.97 0.78 -9.49
CA MET A 327 -32.93 0.68 -8.47
C MET A 327 -32.43 -0.77 -8.29
N GLU A 328 -33.34 -1.77 -8.33
CA GLU A 328 -32.94 -3.17 -8.26
C GLU A 328 -32.03 -3.55 -9.44
N LYS A 329 -32.35 -3.07 -10.66
CA LYS A 329 -31.52 -3.30 -11.84
C LYS A 329 -30.13 -2.65 -11.67
N GLU A 330 -30.09 -1.37 -11.29
CA GLU A 330 -28.83 -0.64 -11.07
C GLU A 330 -27.98 -1.28 -9.96
N SER A 331 -28.61 -1.77 -8.90
CA SER A 331 -27.91 -2.50 -7.82
C SER A 331 -27.29 -3.81 -8.32
N LYS A 332 -27.99 -4.56 -9.17
CA LYS A 332 -27.46 -5.79 -9.80
C LYS A 332 -26.30 -5.46 -10.75
N GLU A 333 -26.42 -4.43 -11.56
CA GLU A 333 -25.34 -3.97 -12.45
C GLU A 333 -24.10 -3.55 -11.64
N MET A 334 -24.29 -2.77 -10.59
CA MET A 334 -23.21 -2.40 -9.69
C MET A 334 -22.55 -3.62 -9.04
N MET A 335 -23.33 -4.57 -8.54
CA MET A 335 -22.80 -5.80 -7.96
C MET A 335 -21.95 -6.57 -8.97
N ASN A 336 -22.40 -6.69 -10.21
CA ASN A 336 -21.65 -7.33 -11.28
C ASN A 336 -20.32 -6.60 -11.55
N ASN A 337 -20.35 -5.27 -11.61
CA ASN A 337 -19.14 -4.46 -11.81
C ASN A 337 -18.14 -4.63 -10.66
N VAL A 338 -18.63 -4.63 -9.42
CA VAL A 338 -17.82 -4.89 -8.20
C VAL A 338 -17.20 -6.29 -8.22
N LEU A 339 -18.00 -7.33 -8.56
CA LEU A 339 -17.49 -8.70 -8.67
C LEU A 339 -16.45 -8.84 -9.77
N ASN A 340 -16.68 -8.19 -10.92
CA ASN A 340 -15.73 -8.17 -12.03
C ASN A 340 -14.42 -7.47 -11.62
N LEU A 341 -14.51 -6.32 -10.95
CA LEU A 341 -13.34 -5.61 -10.41
C LEU A 341 -12.54 -6.51 -9.46
N ARG A 342 -13.21 -7.13 -8.50
CA ARG A 342 -12.58 -8.03 -7.52
C ARG A 342 -11.89 -9.22 -8.19
N ASN A 343 -12.59 -9.90 -9.12
CA ASN A 343 -12.03 -11.03 -9.86
C ASN A 343 -10.79 -10.63 -10.68
N ARG A 344 -10.83 -9.47 -11.34
CA ARG A 344 -9.67 -8.93 -12.10
C ARG A 344 -8.48 -8.66 -11.19
N LEU A 345 -8.70 -8.01 -10.03
CA LEU A 345 -7.64 -7.74 -9.04
C LEU A 345 -7.05 -9.03 -8.46
N GLU A 346 -7.88 -10.00 -8.10
CA GLU A 346 -7.42 -11.30 -7.60
C GLU A 346 -6.59 -12.05 -8.65
N ARG A 347 -7.02 -12.02 -9.92
CA ARG A 347 -6.28 -12.65 -11.01
C ARG A 347 -4.92 -12.00 -11.20
N ALA A 348 -4.86 -10.67 -11.29
CA ALA A 348 -3.61 -9.93 -11.42
C ALA A 348 -2.64 -10.21 -10.25
N ASN A 349 -3.16 -10.29 -9.02
CA ASN A 349 -2.36 -10.64 -7.85
C ASN A 349 -1.80 -12.06 -7.89
N ARG A 350 -2.57 -13.05 -8.39
CA ARG A 350 -2.09 -14.43 -8.55
C ARG A 350 -1.00 -14.50 -9.62
N GLU A 351 -1.20 -13.85 -10.76
CA GLU A 351 -0.23 -13.80 -11.86
C GLU A 351 1.09 -13.17 -11.39
N ARG A 352 1.02 -12.04 -10.65
CA ARG A 352 2.21 -11.39 -10.08
C ARG A 352 2.97 -12.31 -9.12
N LYS A 353 2.26 -12.96 -8.18
CA LYS A 353 2.89 -13.91 -7.25
C LYS A 353 3.55 -15.08 -7.95
N ALA A 354 2.95 -15.58 -9.03
CA ALA A 354 3.53 -16.64 -9.83
C ALA A 354 4.84 -16.21 -10.49
N VAL A 355 4.88 -15.00 -11.08
CA VAL A 355 6.10 -14.43 -11.68
C VAL A 355 7.17 -14.15 -10.62
N GLU A 356 6.80 -13.62 -9.45
CA GLU A 356 7.75 -13.42 -8.33
C GLU A 356 8.37 -14.75 -7.89
N MET A 357 7.56 -15.80 -7.78
CA MET A 357 8.04 -17.13 -7.40
C MET A 357 8.96 -17.74 -8.47
N GLU A 358 8.60 -17.57 -9.75
CA GLU A 358 9.47 -18.01 -10.86
C GLU A 358 10.81 -17.28 -10.86
N ASN A 359 10.81 -15.96 -10.62
CA ASN A 359 12.02 -15.16 -10.51
C ASN A 359 12.91 -15.60 -9.33
N LEU A 360 12.32 -15.97 -8.18
CA LEU A 360 13.05 -16.51 -7.04
C LEU A 360 13.74 -17.84 -7.39
N ILE A 361 13.02 -18.75 -8.06
CA ILE A 361 13.58 -20.03 -8.51
C ILE A 361 14.72 -19.83 -9.52
N LEU A 362 14.54 -18.87 -10.46
CA LEU A 362 15.59 -18.52 -11.42
C LEU A 362 16.82 -17.90 -10.73
N ALA A 363 16.62 -17.05 -9.73
CA ALA A 363 17.69 -16.47 -8.93
C ALA A 363 18.47 -17.56 -8.17
N GLU A 364 17.77 -18.49 -7.49
CA GLU A 364 18.42 -19.64 -6.82
C GLU A 364 19.25 -20.49 -7.79
N LYS A 365 18.71 -20.83 -8.96
CA LYS A 365 19.46 -21.55 -10.01
C LYS A 365 20.65 -20.77 -10.54
N SER A 366 20.60 -19.45 -10.55
CA SER A 366 21.69 -18.56 -10.96
C SER A 366 22.77 -18.35 -9.89
N GLU A 367 22.56 -18.80 -8.65
CA GLU A 367 23.47 -18.59 -7.52
C GLU A 367 24.44 -19.77 -7.27
N THR A 368 24.25 -20.89 -7.95
CA THR A 368 25.08 -22.09 -7.81
C THR A 368 25.98 -22.31 -9.01
N ASP A 369 27.16 -22.92 -8.79
CA ASP A 369 28.04 -23.43 -9.84
C ASP A 369 27.48 -24.75 -10.38
N SER A 370 27.28 -24.85 -11.68
CA SER A 370 26.59 -25.99 -12.32
C SER A 370 27.39 -27.30 -12.27
N LEU A 371 28.72 -27.24 -12.08
CA LEU A 371 29.56 -28.44 -11.98
C LEU A 371 29.62 -28.97 -10.55
N THR A 372 29.88 -28.10 -9.59
CA THR A 372 30.20 -28.48 -8.22
C THR A 372 29.03 -28.38 -7.25
N GLY A 373 27.95 -27.72 -7.62
CA GLY A 373 26.80 -27.44 -6.73
C GLY A 373 27.06 -26.42 -5.61
N LEU A 374 28.30 -25.96 -5.45
CA LEU A 374 28.65 -24.91 -4.50
C LEU A 374 28.07 -23.56 -4.97
N ALA A 375 28.10 -22.53 -4.10
CA ALA A 375 27.80 -21.18 -4.51
C ALA A 375 28.75 -20.75 -5.66
N ASN A 376 28.21 -19.95 -6.59
CA ASN A 376 29.03 -19.35 -7.63
C ASN A 376 29.66 -18.03 -7.17
N ARG A 377 30.52 -17.45 -8.01
CA ARG A 377 31.19 -16.17 -7.73
C ARG A 377 30.21 -15.01 -7.46
N GLY A 378 29.05 -15.00 -8.12
CA GLY A 378 28.02 -13.95 -7.89
C GLY A 378 27.47 -14.01 -6.47
N LYS A 379 27.08 -15.19 -6.01
CA LYS A 379 26.60 -15.41 -4.63
C LYS A 379 27.68 -15.15 -3.60
N LEU A 380 28.95 -15.54 -3.90
CA LEU A 380 30.09 -15.26 -3.04
C LEU A 380 30.23 -13.77 -2.75
N ASN A 381 30.19 -12.90 -3.78
CA ASN A 381 30.35 -11.47 -3.61
C ASN A 381 29.28 -10.88 -2.67
N ILE A 382 28.01 -11.24 -2.90
CA ILE A 382 26.89 -10.76 -2.08
C ILE A 382 27.03 -11.24 -0.62
N TYR A 383 27.41 -12.51 -0.44
CA TYR A 383 27.59 -13.08 0.89
C TYR A 383 28.77 -12.44 1.64
N ALA A 384 29.91 -12.31 0.96
CA ALA A 384 31.14 -11.73 1.51
C ALA A 384 30.93 -10.31 2.01
N ASP A 385 30.31 -9.44 1.20
CA ASP A 385 30.01 -8.05 1.59
C ASP A 385 29.12 -7.98 2.82
N ARG A 386 28.10 -8.84 2.89
CA ARG A 386 27.17 -8.89 4.02
C ARG A 386 27.86 -9.31 5.33
N ILE A 387 28.65 -10.39 5.27
CA ILE A 387 29.35 -10.91 6.47
C ILE A 387 30.45 -9.97 6.92
N PHE A 388 31.18 -9.40 5.98
CA PHE A 388 32.22 -8.44 6.27
C PHE A 388 31.68 -7.19 7.02
N ASN A 389 30.57 -6.61 6.54
CA ASN A 389 29.93 -5.47 7.21
C ASN A 389 29.47 -5.83 8.62
N ARG A 390 28.90 -7.04 8.81
CA ARG A 390 28.49 -7.52 10.13
C ARG A 390 29.68 -7.71 11.06
N ALA A 391 30.79 -8.30 10.58
CA ALA A 391 32.01 -8.48 11.34
C ALA A 391 32.62 -7.12 11.76
N TYR A 392 32.59 -6.14 10.88
CA TYR A 392 33.01 -4.77 11.17
C TYR A 392 32.17 -4.12 12.28
N GLU A 393 30.85 -4.17 12.17
CA GLU A 393 29.92 -3.60 13.15
C GLU A 393 30.06 -4.26 14.54
N GLN A 394 30.26 -5.58 14.56
CA GLN A 394 30.38 -6.36 15.80
C GLN A 394 31.80 -6.44 16.34
N LYS A 395 32.80 -5.88 15.63
CA LYS A 395 34.23 -6.00 15.95
C LYS A 395 34.69 -7.43 16.11
N GLN A 396 34.19 -8.31 15.25
CA GLN A 396 34.51 -9.72 15.22
C GLN A 396 35.51 -10.03 14.10
N ARG A 397 36.23 -11.14 14.24
CA ARG A 397 37.14 -11.58 13.17
C ARG A 397 36.37 -12.10 11.98
N PHE A 398 36.86 -11.76 10.80
CA PHE A 398 36.42 -12.23 9.51
C PHE A 398 37.59 -12.98 8.86
N ALA A 399 37.36 -14.19 8.38
CA ALA A 399 38.36 -14.93 7.65
C ALA A 399 37.88 -15.26 6.24
N ILE A 400 38.75 -15.04 5.26
CA ILE A 400 38.55 -15.49 3.89
C ILE A 400 39.71 -16.40 3.50
N GLU A 401 39.40 -17.56 2.92
CA GLU A 401 40.33 -18.54 2.44
C GLU A 401 40.15 -18.71 0.93
N ILE A 402 41.23 -18.67 0.19
CA ILE A 402 41.26 -19.05 -1.22
C ILE A 402 42.13 -20.31 -1.35
N LEU A 403 41.65 -21.27 -2.14
CA LEU A 403 42.35 -22.52 -2.36
C LEU A 403 42.31 -22.91 -3.83
N ASP A 404 43.30 -23.68 -4.25
CA ASP A 404 43.52 -24.08 -5.62
C ASP A 404 44.06 -25.52 -5.68
N VAL A 405 43.63 -26.30 -6.68
CA VAL A 405 44.07 -27.68 -6.85
C VAL A 405 45.45 -27.70 -7.50
N ASP A 406 46.44 -28.28 -6.80
CA ASP A 406 47.81 -28.30 -7.24
C ASP A 406 48.00 -29.09 -8.56
N TYR A 407 48.64 -28.47 -9.54
CA TYR A 407 48.92 -29.02 -10.85
C TYR A 407 47.67 -29.47 -11.61
N PHE A 408 46.55 -28.80 -11.43
CA PHE A 408 45.27 -29.18 -12.03
C PHE A 408 45.30 -29.13 -13.57
N LYS A 409 46.06 -28.20 -14.14
CA LYS A 409 46.26 -28.17 -15.60
C LYS A 409 46.93 -29.44 -16.11
N GLU A 410 48.02 -29.87 -15.47
CA GLU A 410 48.70 -31.11 -15.79
C GLU A 410 47.83 -32.34 -15.57
N TYR A 411 46.94 -32.27 -14.58
CA TYR A 411 45.93 -33.31 -14.36
C TYR A 411 44.99 -33.41 -15.56
N ASN A 412 44.41 -32.31 -16.01
CA ASN A 412 43.52 -32.27 -17.16
C ASN A 412 44.21 -32.70 -18.46
N ASP A 413 45.42 -32.22 -18.68
CA ASP A 413 46.20 -32.54 -19.90
C ASP A 413 46.50 -34.06 -20.02
N ASN A 414 46.60 -34.76 -18.89
CA ASN A 414 46.98 -36.19 -18.88
C ASN A 414 45.80 -37.16 -18.63
N TYR A 415 44.76 -36.74 -17.89
CA TYR A 415 43.62 -37.59 -17.56
C TYR A 415 42.31 -37.17 -18.27
N GLY A 416 42.34 -36.03 -18.97
CA GLY A 416 41.18 -35.45 -19.69
C GLY A 416 40.22 -34.64 -18.80
N HIS A 417 39.49 -33.76 -19.45
CA HIS A 417 38.58 -32.80 -18.75
C HIS A 417 37.46 -33.48 -17.93
N GLN A 418 36.96 -34.63 -18.37
CA GLN A 418 35.93 -35.36 -17.59
C GLN A 418 36.49 -35.87 -16.25
N ALA A 419 37.74 -36.34 -16.23
CA ALA A 419 38.38 -36.70 -14.97
C ALA A 419 38.67 -35.48 -14.09
N GLY A 420 39.03 -34.35 -14.71
CA GLY A 420 39.16 -33.05 -14.00
C GLY A 420 37.87 -32.58 -13.39
N ASP A 421 36.76 -32.63 -14.12
CA ASP A 421 35.44 -32.28 -13.59
C ASP A 421 35.07 -33.15 -12.37
N GLN A 422 35.29 -34.45 -12.44
CA GLN A 422 35.05 -35.36 -11.31
C GLN A 422 35.98 -35.09 -10.12
N CYS A 423 37.23 -34.72 -10.39
CA CYS A 423 38.17 -34.29 -9.36
C CYS A 423 37.67 -33.02 -8.63
N LEU A 424 37.23 -32.01 -9.39
CA LEU A 424 36.67 -30.77 -8.81
C LEU A 424 35.40 -31.02 -8.00
N ILE A 425 34.53 -31.92 -8.45
CA ILE A 425 33.33 -32.32 -7.68
C ILE A 425 33.75 -32.94 -6.34
N SER A 426 34.69 -33.86 -6.34
CA SER A 426 35.15 -34.53 -5.10
C SER A 426 35.86 -33.56 -4.13
N VAL A 427 36.64 -32.59 -4.66
CA VAL A 427 37.23 -31.52 -3.84
C VAL A 427 36.15 -30.60 -3.27
N ALA A 428 35.16 -30.23 -4.06
CA ALA A 428 34.04 -29.42 -3.64
C ALA A 428 33.21 -30.07 -2.51
N GLU A 429 33.01 -31.39 -2.57
CA GLU A 429 32.37 -32.17 -1.50
C GLU A 429 33.19 -32.09 -0.19
N CYS A 430 34.51 -32.20 -0.27
CA CYS A 430 35.37 -32.03 0.91
C CYS A 430 35.26 -30.63 1.50
N ILE A 431 35.19 -29.59 0.66
CA ILE A 431 35.02 -28.21 1.07
C ILE A 431 33.66 -28.02 1.75
N SER A 432 32.58 -28.52 1.15
CA SER A 432 31.22 -28.46 1.71
C SER A 432 31.17 -29.10 3.10
N ASP A 433 31.70 -30.28 3.26
CA ASP A 433 31.69 -31.00 4.56
C ASP A 433 32.45 -30.24 5.66
N ILE A 434 33.56 -29.58 5.33
CA ILE A 434 34.33 -28.76 6.27
C ILE A 434 33.57 -27.50 6.63
N THR A 435 32.95 -26.84 5.64
CA THR A 435 32.18 -25.62 5.88
C THR A 435 30.88 -25.88 6.65
N GLU A 436 30.20 -27.00 6.41
CA GLU A 436 29.06 -27.45 7.20
C GLU A 436 29.45 -27.73 8.66
N LYS A 437 30.56 -28.43 8.87
CA LYS A 437 31.05 -28.78 10.21
C LYS A 437 31.40 -27.54 11.06
N TYR A 438 31.98 -26.52 10.44
CA TYR A 438 32.52 -25.36 11.15
C TYR A 438 31.75 -24.07 10.95
N GLY A 439 30.61 -24.11 10.26
CA GLY A 439 29.72 -22.94 10.05
C GLY A 439 30.28 -21.93 9.05
N GLY A 440 31.01 -22.39 8.02
CA GLY A 440 31.54 -21.56 6.95
C GLY A 440 30.61 -21.47 5.75
N PHE A 441 30.96 -20.60 4.81
CA PHE A 441 30.34 -20.48 3.50
C PHE A 441 31.38 -20.77 2.42
N CYS A 442 31.05 -21.57 1.41
CA CYS A 442 31.96 -21.92 0.34
C CYS A 442 31.39 -21.65 -1.06
N ALA A 443 32.27 -21.28 -1.98
CA ALA A 443 31.93 -21.00 -3.36
C ALA A 443 33.04 -21.44 -4.31
N ARG A 444 32.69 -21.78 -5.55
CA ARG A 444 33.67 -21.90 -6.64
C ARG A 444 33.90 -20.51 -7.23
N TYR A 445 35.17 -20.06 -7.17
CA TYR A 445 35.54 -18.72 -7.64
C TYR A 445 35.77 -18.72 -9.17
N GLY A 446 36.37 -19.78 -9.71
CA GLY A 446 36.55 -19.99 -11.14
C GLY A 446 37.59 -21.06 -11.43
N GLY A 447 37.45 -21.83 -12.50
CA GLY A 447 38.41 -22.90 -12.85
C GLY A 447 38.56 -23.94 -11.74
N ASP A 448 39.75 -24.00 -11.17
CA ASP A 448 40.18 -24.87 -10.06
C ASP A 448 40.28 -24.11 -8.71
N GLU A 449 39.81 -22.86 -8.66
CA GLU A 449 39.85 -22.00 -7.47
C GLU A 449 38.52 -22.03 -6.71
N PHE A 450 38.61 -22.16 -5.39
CA PHE A 450 37.49 -22.09 -4.45
C PHE A 450 37.76 -21.06 -3.36
N VAL A 451 36.70 -20.50 -2.80
CA VAL A 451 36.79 -19.53 -1.70
C VAL A 451 35.86 -19.97 -0.56
N ILE A 452 36.40 -19.86 0.66
CA ILE A 452 35.66 -20.15 1.88
C ILE A 452 35.65 -18.88 2.76
N ILE A 453 34.53 -18.61 3.44
CA ILE A 453 34.39 -17.51 4.37
C ILE A 453 33.97 -18.06 5.73
N TYR A 454 34.65 -17.61 6.77
CA TYR A 454 34.29 -17.90 8.17
C TYR A 454 34.03 -16.61 8.92
N GLU A 455 33.01 -16.62 9.76
CA GLU A 455 32.61 -15.50 10.62
C GLU A 455 32.97 -15.80 12.08
N ASN A 456 33.44 -14.80 12.81
CA ASN A 456 33.75 -14.88 14.24
C ASN A 456 34.65 -16.08 14.60
N VAL A 457 35.74 -16.26 13.86
CA VAL A 457 36.66 -17.38 13.99
C VAL A 457 38.04 -16.89 14.48
N SER A 458 38.70 -17.68 15.35
CA SER A 458 40.08 -17.40 15.74
C SER A 458 41.08 -17.87 14.69
N MET A 459 42.30 -17.31 14.69
CA MET A 459 43.36 -17.67 13.78
C MET A 459 43.75 -19.16 13.92
N GLU A 460 43.81 -19.64 15.16
CA GLU A 460 44.13 -21.03 15.48
C GLU A 460 43.06 -22.00 14.92
N ASN A 461 41.80 -21.61 14.97
CA ASN A 461 40.70 -22.40 14.43
C ASN A 461 40.75 -22.46 12.90
N VAL A 462 41.05 -21.32 12.23
CA VAL A 462 41.17 -21.30 10.75
C VAL A 462 42.34 -22.20 10.30
N GLU A 463 43.47 -22.15 11.00
CA GLU A 463 44.61 -23.07 10.74
C GLU A 463 44.21 -24.54 10.88
N LEU A 464 43.43 -24.87 11.91
CA LEU A 464 42.91 -26.22 12.12
C LEU A 464 41.97 -26.63 10.97
N TYR A 465 41.08 -25.74 10.51
CA TYR A 465 40.15 -26.05 9.42
C TYR A 465 40.90 -26.26 8.09
N ALA A 466 41.83 -25.38 7.78
CA ALA A 466 42.67 -25.52 6.57
C ALA A 466 43.49 -26.80 6.61
N LYS A 467 44.03 -27.17 7.78
CA LYS A 467 44.77 -28.46 7.93
C LYS A 467 43.85 -29.65 7.72
N GLU A 468 42.66 -29.65 8.34
CA GLU A 468 41.70 -30.75 8.20
C GLU A 468 41.21 -30.89 6.74
N LEU A 469 40.92 -29.75 6.06
CA LEU A 469 40.55 -29.77 4.66
C LEU A 469 41.62 -30.37 3.78
N LYS A 470 42.90 -29.97 3.97
CA LYS A 470 44.05 -30.57 3.28
C LYS A 470 44.09 -32.08 3.47
N GLU A 471 44.02 -32.55 4.71
CA GLU A 471 44.05 -33.97 5.04
C GLU A 471 42.89 -34.73 4.41
N LYS A 472 41.70 -34.13 4.41
CA LYS A 472 40.50 -34.70 3.81
C LYS A 472 40.63 -34.87 2.31
N VAL A 473 41.15 -33.87 1.58
CA VAL A 473 41.40 -33.92 0.14
C VAL A 473 42.47 -34.99 -0.17
N MET A 474 43.55 -35.02 0.60
CA MET A 474 44.57 -36.07 0.44
C MET A 474 44.00 -37.49 0.64
N ASN A 475 43.07 -37.66 1.58
CA ASN A 475 42.42 -38.94 1.87
C ASN A 475 41.48 -39.40 0.75
N LEU A 476 41.08 -38.55 -0.20
CA LEU A 476 40.40 -38.98 -1.42
C LEU A 476 41.27 -39.92 -2.25
N ASN A 477 42.57 -39.83 -2.08
CA ASN A 477 43.58 -40.67 -2.75
C ASN A 477 43.40 -40.70 -4.28
N ILE A 478 42.98 -39.59 -4.88
CA ILE A 478 42.80 -39.45 -6.33
C ILE A 478 44.19 -39.48 -6.99
N PRO A 479 44.50 -40.44 -7.88
CA PRO A 479 45.82 -40.57 -8.46
C PRO A 479 46.19 -39.36 -9.34
N HIS A 480 47.37 -38.77 -9.09
CA HIS A 480 47.95 -37.71 -9.92
C HIS A 480 49.45 -37.96 -10.16
N LYS A 481 49.77 -38.90 -11.04
CA LYS A 481 51.16 -39.36 -11.32
C LYS A 481 52.07 -38.23 -11.86
N TYR A 482 51.50 -37.16 -12.42
CA TYR A 482 52.20 -36.06 -13.03
C TYR A 482 52.39 -34.86 -12.08
N SER A 483 51.85 -34.95 -10.88
CA SER A 483 52.08 -33.95 -9.85
C SER A 483 53.51 -34.01 -9.36
N LYS A 484 54.13 -32.83 -9.15
CA LYS A 484 55.51 -32.72 -8.64
C LYS A 484 55.55 -32.67 -7.10
N VAL A 485 54.40 -32.79 -6.42
CA VAL A 485 54.27 -32.77 -4.95
C VAL A 485 54.11 -34.17 -4.40
N LEU A 486 53.00 -34.81 -4.71
CA LEU A 486 52.65 -36.17 -4.31
C LEU A 486 51.95 -36.87 -5.47
N PRO A 487 52.00 -38.22 -5.57
CA PRO A 487 51.36 -38.96 -6.68
C PRO A 487 49.82 -38.99 -6.57
N ILE A 488 49.23 -38.06 -5.84
CA ILE A 488 47.79 -37.85 -5.62
C ILE A 488 47.44 -36.39 -5.77
N VAL A 489 46.16 -36.09 -5.92
CA VAL A 489 45.63 -34.72 -5.93
C VAL A 489 45.85 -34.07 -4.57
N THR A 490 46.37 -32.85 -4.58
CA THR A 490 46.59 -32.01 -3.40
C THR A 490 46.05 -30.62 -3.64
N ILE A 491 45.90 -29.83 -2.56
CA ILE A 491 45.47 -28.44 -2.60
C ILE A 491 46.48 -27.54 -1.89
N SER A 492 46.60 -26.31 -2.39
CA SER A 492 47.26 -25.22 -1.69
C SER A 492 46.24 -24.21 -1.23
N GLN A 493 46.42 -23.66 -0.03
CA GLN A 493 45.45 -22.77 0.64
C GLN A 493 46.14 -21.50 1.13
N GLY A 494 45.50 -20.37 0.93
CA GLY A 494 45.90 -19.09 1.50
C GLY A 494 44.74 -18.49 2.26
N VAL A 495 45.00 -18.02 3.48
CA VAL A 495 43.98 -17.52 4.38
C VAL A 495 44.35 -16.12 4.87
N CYS A 496 43.40 -15.21 4.89
CA CYS A 496 43.46 -13.98 5.65
C CYS A 496 42.44 -13.98 6.78
N CYS A 497 42.90 -13.75 8.02
CA CYS A 497 42.03 -13.71 9.20
C CYS A 497 42.37 -12.50 10.05
N ASP A 498 41.45 -11.53 10.14
CA ASP A 498 41.61 -10.31 10.96
C ASP A 498 40.27 -9.71 11.34
N VAL A 499 40.29 -8.63 12.15
CA VAL A 499 39.11 -7.83 12.47
C VAL A 499 39.02 -6.69 11.45
N PRO A 500 37.91 -6.56 10.69
CA PRO A 500 37.74 -5.48 9.73
C PRO A 500 37.79 -4.10 10.39
N GLU A 501 38.51 -3.14 9.76
CA GLU A 501 38.59 -1.75 10.18
C GLU A 501 37.85 -0.84 9.19
N LYS A 502 37.63 0.42 9.58
CA LYS A 502 36.82 1.41 8.82
C LYS A 502 37.22 1.59 7.35
N ASN A 503 38.51 1.42 7.04
CA ASN A 503 39.05 1.64 5.71
C ASN A 503 39.23 0.36 4.90
N ASN A 504 38.95 -0.79 5.50
CA ASN A 504 39.08 -2.07 4.82
C ASN A 504 37.85 -2.40 3.97
N LYS A 505 38.09 -3.19 2.95
CA LYS A 505 37.08 -3.81 2.09
C LYS A 505 37.29 -5.32 2.07
N VAL A 506 36.26 -6.07 1.70
CA VAL A 506 36.35 -7.52 1.49
C VAL A 506 37.53 -7.89 0.58
N TRP A 507 37.76 -7.12 -0.47
CA TRP A 507 38.82 -7.34 -1.44
C TRP A 507 40.24 -7.20 -0.87
N ASP A 508 40.44 -6.47 0.20
CA ASP A 508 41.73 -6.39 0.88
C ASP A 508 42.08 -7.72 1.55
N PHE A 509 41.09 -8.36 2.17
CA PHE A 509 41.23 -9.69 2.74
C PHE A 509 41.46 -10.77 1.69
N LEU A 510 40.71 -10.71 0.57
CA LEU A 510 40.88 -11.67 -0.53
C LEU A 510 42.27 -11.53 -1.15
N HIS A 511 42.77 -10.30 -1.32
CA HIS A 511 44.10 -10.03 -1.85
C HIS A 511 45.22 -10.65 -0.98
N ILE A 512 45.09 -10.49 0.35
CA ILE A 512 46.05 -11.10 1.28
C ILE A 512 45.95 -12.65 1.25
N ALA A 513 44.73 -13.18 1.20
CA ALA A 513 44.55 -14.62 1.06
C ALA A 513 45.22 -15.17 -0.23
N ASP A 514 45.10 -14.43 -1.34
CA ASP A 514 45.75 -14.78 -2.61
C ASP A 514 47.29 -14.72 -2.50
N GLU A 515 47.86 -13.70 -1.83
CA GLU A 515 49.28 -13.63 -1.54
C GLU A 515 49.76 -14.81 -0.68
N MET A 516 48.98 -15.22 0.31
CA MET A 516 49.31 -16.37 1.15
C MET A 516 49.24 -17.65 0.33
N LEU A 517 48.28 -17.82 -0.56
CA LEU A 517 48.20 -18.94 -1.50
C LEU A 517 49.41 -18.98 -2.42
N TYR A 518 49.82 -17.84 -2.96
CA TYR A 518 51.01 -17.73 -3.80
C TYR A 518 52.29 -18.08 -3.05
N ARG A 519 52.48 -17.63 -1.81
CA ARG A 519 53.61 -18.01 -0.93
C ARG A 519 53.61 -19.52 -0.70
N MET A 520 52.44 -20.14 -0.45
CA MET A 520 52.32 -21.58 -0.26
C MET A 520 52.71 -22.35 -1.54
N LYS A 521 52.20 -21.92 -2.70
CA LYS A 521 52.56 -22.53 -4.00
C LYS A 521 54.05 -22.43 -4.32
N LYS A 522 54.74 -21.35 -3.93
CA LYS A 522 56.18 -21.18 -4.09
C LYS A 522 57.02 -22.02 -3.13
N ARG A 523 56.55 -22.22 -1.91
CA ARG A 523 57.32 -22.90 -0.86
C ARG A 523 57.33 -24.42 -1.06
N SER A 524 56.20 -25.05 -1.12
CA SER A 524 56.11 -26.51 -1.13
C SER A 524 54.85 -27.05 -1.76
N ARG A 525 53.82 -26.24 -2.00
CA ARG A 525 52.46 -26.67 -2.29
C ARG A 525 51.91 -27.63 -1.20
N ASN A 526 50.75 -28.23 -1.42
CA ASN A 526 50.10 -29.17 -0.51
C ASN A 526 50.10 -28.65 0.95
N GLY A 527 49.55 -27.52 1.19
CA GLY A 527 49.57 -26.90 2.51
C GLY A 527 48.71 -25.64 2.61
N TYR A 528 48.88 -24.94 3.70
CA TYR A 528 48.21 -23.69 3.94
C TYR A 528 49.18 -22.61 4.46
N CYS A 529 48.85 -21.35 4.22
CA CYS A 529 49.51 -20.19 4.79
C CYS A 529 48.46 -19.23 5.29
N VAL A 530 48.61 -18.77 6.53
CA VAL A 530 47.68 -17.83 7.15
C VAL A 530 48.36 -16.50 7.40
N GLY A 531 47.71 -15.40 7.02
CA GLY A 531 48.19 -14.05 7.22
C GLY A 531 47.10 -13.13 7.78
N ASN A 532 47.49 -11.89 8.08
CA ASN A 532 46.60 -10.84 8.55
C ASN A 532 46.83 -9.53 7.76
N LEU A 533 46.00 -8.52 7.97
CA LEU A 533 46.07 -7.23 7.26
C LEU A 533 47.38 -6.47 7.48
N SER A 534 48.14 -6.73 8.55
CA SER A 534 49.38 -6.03 8.84
C SER A 534 50.59 -6.52 8.01
N GLU A 535 50.49 -7.68 7.37
CA GLU A 535 51.61 -8.27 6.63
C GLU A 535 51.88 -7.62 5.26
N VAL A 536 50.91 -6.90 4.68
CA VAL A 536 51.06 -6.18 3.37
C VAL A 536 51.86 -4.87 3.50
N SER A 537 51.97 -4.32 4.68
CA SER A 537 52.65 -3.03 4.89
C SER A 537 54.17 -3.07 4.80
N VAL A 538 54.80 -4.25 4.60
CA VAL A 538 56.28 -4.40 4.68
C VAL A 538 56.95 -4.47 3.31
N GLU A 539 56.24 -4.78 2.21
CA GLU A 539 56.86 -4.90 0.86
C GLU A 539 56.50 -3.75 -0.12
N ALA A 540 55.73 -2.74 0.30
CA ALA A 540 55.38 -1.55 -0.51
C ALA A 540 56.20 -0.32 -0.14
N LYS A 541 57.48 -0.49 0.24
CA LYS A 541 58.47 0.59 0.37
C LYS A 541 59.69 0.36 -0.49
#